data_664e3d38df9c2bc480cc0fb8159112f0
#
_entry.id   664e3d38df9c2bc480cc0fb8159112f0
#
_cell.length_a   1.000
_cell.length_b   1.000
_cell.length_c   1.000
_cell.angle_alpha   90.00
_cell.angle_beta   90.00
_cell.angle_gamma   90.00
#
_symmetry.space_group_name_H-M   'P 1'
#
loop_
_entity.id
_entity.type
_entity.pdbx_description
1 polymer ?
#
loop_
_entity_poly.entity_id
_entity_poly.type
_entity_poly.pdbx_seq_one_letter_code
_entity_poly.pdbx_strand_id
1 'polypeptide(L)'
;MMASPSRAEVLSLFRSLLRTASKFTDYNIREYSKRRTIDGFRDSSALADPSSVAAAFVDGKFQLEVMKRQVVVYSLYAPDIKSVMEATSP
;
A
#
# COMPACT_ATOMS: atom_id res chain seq x y z
N MET A 1 20.14 -14.91 11.69
CA MET A 1 20.44 -14.64 10.27
C MET A 1 19.14 -14.56 9.49
N MET A 2 18.87 -13.40 8.90
CA MET A 2 17.67 -13.26 8.11
C MET A 2 17.91 -13.73 6.68
N ALA A 3 17.19 -14.75 6.28
CA ALA A 3 17.23 -15.18 4.90
C ALA A 3 16.50 -14.13 4.03
N SER A 4 16.99 -13.90 2.82
CA SER A 4 16.31 -13.07 1.87
C SER A 4 14.95 -13.68 1.54
N PRO A 5 13.91 -12.86 1.36
CA PRO A 5 12.62 -13.39 0.97
C PRO A 5 12.70 -14.03 -0.43
N SER A 6 11.88 -15.04 -0.65
CA SER A 6 11.78 -15.67 -1.95
C SER A 6 11.05 -14.74 -2.92
N ARG A 7 11.22 -14.99 -4.21
CA ARG A 7 10.49 -14.24 -5.24
C ARG A 7 8.98 -14.35 -5.03
N ALA A 8 8.52 -15.54 -4.67
CA ALA A 8 7.09 -15.77 -4.41
C ALA A 8 6.59 -14.93 -3.24
N GLU A 9 7.40 -14.83 -2.18
CA GLU A 9 7.04 -14.01 -1.01
C GLU A 9 6.97 -12.53 -1.37
N VAL A 10 7.93 -12.05 -2.16
CA VAL A 10 7.96 -10.65 -2.60
C VAL A 10 6.73 -10.33 -3.47
N LEU A 11 6.41 -11.21 -4.41
CA LEU A 11 5.25 -11.02 -5.28
C LEU A 11 3.94 -11.08 -4.49
N SER A 12 3.87 -11.96 -3.49
CA SER A 12 2.70 -12.06 -2.61
C SER A 12 2.49 -10.77 -1.84
N LEU A 13 3.57 -10.20 -1.30
CA LEU A 13 3.51 -8.92 -0.59
C LEU A 13 3.05 -7.80 -1.53
N PHE A 14 3.61 -7.74 -2.72
CA PHE A 14 3.25 -6.73 -3.72
C PHE A 14 1.76 -6.80 -4.07
N ARG A 15 1.26 -8.02 -4.31
CA ARG A 15 -0.17 -8.22 -4.59
C ARG A 15 -1.04 -7.81 -3.42
N SER A 16 -0.61 -8.10 -2.21
CA SER A 16 -1.35 -7.72 -1.00
C SER A 16 -1.42 -6.20 -0.86
N LEU A 17 -0.31 -5.50 -1.15
CA LEU A 17 -0.28 -4.05 -1.12
C LEU A 17 -1.22 -3.45 -2.17
N LEU A 18 -1.21 -3.97 -3.39
CA LEU A 18 -2.09 -3.49 -4.45
C LEU A 18 -3.56 -3.76 -4.12
N ARG A 19 -3.85 -4.95 -3.59
CA ARG A 19 -5.21 -5.31 -3.20
C ARG A 19 -5.73 -4.39 -2.10
N THR A 20 -4.89 -4.13 -1.10
CA THR A 20 -5.25 -3.24 0.00
C THR A 20 -5.45 -1.82 -0.49
N ALA A 21 -4.57 -1.33 -1.35
CA ALA A 21 -4.71 0.00 -1.95
C ALA A 21 -6.02 0.13 -2.72
N SER A 22 -6.48 -0.95 -3.36
CA SER A 22 -7.74 -0.95 -4.10
C SER A 22 -8.97 -0.80 -3.21
N LYS A 23 -8.82 -0.98 -1.91
CA LYS A 23 -9.93 -0.88 -0.96
C LYS A 23 -10.23 0.54 -0.52
N PHE A 24 -9.35 1.50 -0.82
CA PHE A 24 -9.66 2.90 -0.54
C PHE A 24 -10.87 3.34 -1.36
N THR A 25 -11.80 4.02 -0.72
CA THR A 25 -13.02 4.49 -1.38
C THR A 25 -12.76 5.74 -2.21
N ASP A 26 -11.83 6.58 -1.78
CA ASP A 26 -11.47 7.78 -2.53
C ASP A 26 -10.60 7.40 -3.72
N TYR A 27 -11.00 7.87 -4.91
CA TYR A 27 -10.30 7.55 -6.15
C TYR A 27 -8.86 8.05 -6.14
N ASN A 28 -8.64 9.28 -5.69
CA ASN A 28 -7.31 9.88 -5.69
C ASN A 28 -6.35 9.15 -4.74
N ILE A 29 -6.84 8.82 -3.55
CA ILE A 29 -6.05 8.07 -2.56
C ILE A 29 -5.75 6.68 -3.09
N ARG A 30 -6.74 6.02 -3.68
CA ARG A 30 -6.58 4.69 -4.25
C ARG A 30 -5.52 4.67 -5.34
N GLU A 31 -5.58 5.60 -6.28
CA GLU A 31 -4.62 5.66 -7.38
C GLU A 31 -3.23 6.06 -6.92
N TYR A 32 -3.15 6.99 -5.97
CA TYR A 32 -1.88 7.39 -5.36
C TYR A 32 -1.22 6.19 -4.66
N SER A 33 -1.99 5.45 -3.87
CA SER A 33 -1.48 4.30 -3.11
C SER A 33 -0.99 3.19 -4.03
N LYS A 34 -1.72 2.92 -5.11
CA LYS A 34 -1.32 1.94 -6.11
C LYS A 34 -0.02 2.35 -6.79
N ARG A 35 0.07 3.61 -7.21
CA ARG A 35 1.26 4.14 -7.89
C ARG A 35 2.47 4.07 -6.97
N ARG A 36 2.30 4.47 -5.73
CA ARG A 36 3.38 4.42 -4.74
C ARG A 36 3.86 2.98 -4.51
N THR A 37 2.94 2.03 -4.48
CA THR A 37 3.27 0.61 -4.33
C THR A 37 4.08 0.12 -5.52
N ILE A 38 3.68 0.46 -6.73
CA ILE A 38 4.40 0.07 -7.95
C ILE A 38 5.79 0.69 -7.97
N ASP A 39 5.92 1.96 -7.63
CA ASP A 39 7.20 2.64 -7.59
C ASP A 39 8.13 2.01 -6.56
N GLY A 40 7.60 1.70 -5.37
CA GLY A 40 8.38 1.02 -4.33
C GLY A 40 8.86 -0.35 -4.78
N PHE A 41 8.03 -1.10 -5.49
CA PHE A 41 8.41 -2.41 -6.01
C PHE A 41 9.52 -2.28 -7.06
N ARG A 42 9.42 -1.29 -7.95
CA ARG A 42 10.47 -1.04 -8.94
C ARG A 42 11.79 -0.68 -8.30
N ASP A 43 11.75 0.21 -7.31
CA ASP A 43 12.96 0.61 -6.58
C ASP A 43 13.59 -0.59 -5.87
N SER A 44 12.77 -1.42 -5.26
CA SER A 44 13.25 -2.61 -4.56
C SER A 44 13.81 -3.66 -5.50
N SER A 45 13.25 -3.77 -6.72
CA SER A 45 13.74 -4.75 -7.70
C SER A 45 15.12 -4.40 -8.24
N ALA A 46 15.56 -3.15 -8.08
CA ALA A 46 16.90 -2.73 -8.47
C ALA A 46 17.96 -3.08 -7.42
N LEU A 47 17.55 -3.50 -6.23
CA LEU A 47 18.47 -3.85 -5.15
C LEU A 47 19.13 -5.21 -5.43
N ALA A 48 20.45 -5.25 -5.34
CA ALA A 48 21.21 -6.48 -5.57
C ALA A 48 21.68 -7.11 -4.26
N ASP A 49 21.80 -6.31 -3.20
CA ASP A 49 22.29 -6.77 -1.92
C ASP A 49 21.20 -7.50 -1.13
N PRO A 50 21.44 -8.76 -0.70
CA PRO A 50 20.43 -9.51 0.06
C PRO A 50 19.94 -8.81 1.33
N SER A 51 20.84 -8.11 2.03
CA SER A 51 20.46 -7.37 3.23
C SER A 51 19.49 -6.24 2.93
N SER A 52 19.73 -5.52 1.83
CA SER A 52 18.86 -4.44 1.40
C SER A 52 17.51 -4.97 0.95
N VAL A 53 17.49 -6.11 0.26
CA VAL A 53 16.24 -6.76 -0.16
C VAL A 53 15.44 -7.19 1.05
N ALA A 54 16.08 -7.80 2.04
CA ALA A 54 15.42 -8.24 3.27
C ALA A 54 14.83 -7.05 4.04
N ALA A 55 15.60 -5.97 4.14
CA ALA A 55 15.14 -4.74 4.81
C ALA A 55 13.94 -4.13 4.10
N ALA A 56 13.98 -4.08 2.77
CA ALA A 56 12.89 -3.56 1.96
C ALA A 56 11.63 -4.41 2.13
N PHE A 57 11.79 -5.73 2.24
CA PHE A 57 10.67 -6.64 2.43
C PHE A 57 10.00 -6.43 3.79
N VAL A 58 10.79 -6.27 4.85
CA VAL A 58 10.27 -5.98 6.19
C VAL A 58 9.55 -4.64 6.20
N ASP A 59 10.13 -3.63 5.56
CA ASP A 59 9.51 -2.31 5.43
C ASP A 59 8.18 -2.41 4.67
N GLY A 60 8.15 -3.19 3.60
CA GLY A 60 6.93 -3.41 2.82
C GLY A 60 5.83 -4.06 3.65
N LYS A 61 6.16 -5.01 4.51
CA LYS A 61 5.20 -5.62 5.42
C LYS A 61 4.64 -4.60 6.41
N PHE A 62 5.50 -3.73 6.92
CA PHE A 62 5.08 -2.66 7.81
C PHE A 62 4.14 -1.70 7.07
N GLN A 63 4.49 -1.33 5.86
CA GLN A 63 3.66 -0.47 5.01
C GLN A 63 2.27 -1.09 4.77
N LEU A 64 2.22 -2.40 4.58
CA LEU A 64 0.96 -3.12 4.40
C LEU A 64 0.06 -2.98 5.63
N GLU A 65 0.63 -3.15 6.82
CA GLU A 65 -0.13 -3.02 8.06
C GLU A 65 -0.64 -1.59 8.26
N VAL A 66 0.20 -0.60 7.98
CA VAL A 66 -0.20 0.80 8.03
C VAL A 66 -1.34 1.07 7.05
N MET A 67 -1.22 0.58 5.82
CA MET A 67 -2.22 0.78 4.77
C MET A 67 -3.55 0.15 5.16
N LYS A 68 -3.54 -1.05 5.75
CA LYS A 68 -4.77 -1.71 6.22
C LYS A 68 -5.50 -0.84 7.24
N ARG A 69 -4.77 -0.24 8.16
CA ARG A 69 -5.35 0.67 9.16
C ARG A 69 -5.92 1.92 8.49
N GLN A 70 -5.19 2.47 7.54
CA GLN A 70 -5.63 3.66 6.81
C GLN A 70 -6.91 3.40 6.03
N VAL A 71 -7.03 2.23 5.39
CA VAL A 71 -8.26 1.86 4.68
C VAL A 71 -9.45 1.87 5.63
N VAL A 72 -9.30 1.28 6.80
CA VAL A 72 -10.37 1.25 7.81
C VAL A 72 -10.72 2.66 8.27
N VAL A 73 -9.72 3.46 8.62
CA VAL A 73 -9.94 4.84 9.10
C VAL A 73 -10.65 5.67 8.04
N TYR A 74 -10.16 5.63 6.80
CA TYR A 74 -10.78 6.40 5.72
C TYR A 74 -12.19 5.93 5.42
N SER A 75 -12.48 4.64 5.54
CA SER A 75 -13.83 4.14 5.32
C SER A 75 -14.80 4.62 6.39
N LEU A 76 -14.32 4.80 7.62
CA LEU A 76 -15.15 5.32 8.71
C LEU A 76 -15.52 6.79 8.51
N TYR A 77 -14.62 7.57 7.94
CA TYR A 77 -14.83 9.00 7.74
C TYR A 77 -15.42 9.36 6.37
N ALA A 78 -15.32 8.46 5.40
CA ALA A 78 -15.78 8.71 4.03
C ALA A 78 -17.26 9.14 3.94
N PRO A 79 -18.19 8.52 4.69
CA PRO A 79 -19.59 8.96 4.64
C PRO A 79 -19.76 10.42 5.05
N ASP A 80 -19.08 10.86 6.08
CA ASP A 80 -19.16 12.25 6.55
C ASP A 80 -18.59 13.22 5.53
N ILE A 81 -17.44 12.90 4.97
CA ILE A 81 -16.81 13.71 3.93
C ILE A 81 -17.71 13.78 2.72
N LYS A 82 -18.28 12.65 2.32
CA LYS A 82 -19.19 12.56 1.19
C LYS A 82 -20.44 13.40 1.40
N SER A 83 -21.02 13.33 2.59
CA SER A 83 -22.20 14.12 2.94
C SER A 83 -21.92 15.62 2.88
N VAL A 84 -20.78 16.06 3.38
CA VAL A 84 -20.38 17.46 3.31
C VAL A 84 -20.22 17.90 1.86
N MET A 85 -19.59 17.08 1.04
CA MET A 85 -19.39 17.38 -0.38
C MET A 85 -20.72 17.42 -1.13
N GLU A 86 -21.62 16.51 -0.84
CA GLU A 86 -22.96 16.49 -1.45
C GLU A 86 -23.77 17.71 -1.05
N ALA A 87 -23.64 18.15 0.20
CA ALA A 87 -24.34 19.33 0.69
C ALA A 87 -23.83 20.62 0.06
N THR A 88 -22.56 20.66 -0.33
CA THR A 88 -21.95 21.83 -0.96
C THR A 88 -21.97 21.76 -2.49
N SER A 89 -22.33 20.62 -3.04
CA SER A 89 -22.41 20.43 -4.49
C SER A 89 -23.62 21.13 -5.04
N PRO A 90 -23.49 21.92 -6.10
CA PRO A 90 -24.64 22.55 -6.74
C PRO A 90 -25.58 21.55 -7.40
#